data_419c7c1d9e82e5bf66ebc18f4d19397b
#
_entry.id   419c7c1d9e82e5bf66ebc18f4d19397b
#
_cell.length_a   1.000
_cell.length_b   1.000
_cell.length_c   1.000
_cell.angle_alpha   90.00
_cell.angle_beta   90.00
_cell.angle_gamma   90.00
#
_symmetry.space_group_name_H-M   'P 1'
#
loop_
_entity.id
_entity.type
_entity.pdbx_description
1 polymer ?
#
loop_
_entity_poly.entity_id
_entity_poly.type
_entity_poly.pdbx_seq_one_letter_code
_entity_poly.pdbx_strand_id
1 'polypeptide(L)'
;DQGKLSHLDKSKLNFVIWTTTIWTLPGNLAIALHPSESYAVVKNNGNGEMYIMAEALTDKVMGVAGISDYEIVETHEGAFFENMLADHPFLPKTSRLVLADYVTMDSGTGCVHTAPGFGADDYQTCKRYGMDMVVPVDDQGRHTDYAGKYAGMVVEESNPVILKDMKESGALLASEEIVHSYPHCWRCKHPI
;
A
#
# COMPACT_ATOMS: atom_id res chain seq x y z
N ASP A 1 -7.37 -13.44 -8.79
CA ASP A 1 -8.32 -12.40 -9.21
C ASP A 1 -9.75 -12.93 -9.48
N GLN A 2 -9.97 -14.22 -9.25
CA GLN A 2 -11.28 -14.86 -9.48
C GLN A 2 -11.84 -14.63 -10.91
N GLY A 3 -10.97 -14.35 -11.88
CA GLY A 3 -11.35 -14.06 -13.27
C GLY A 3 -11.87 -12.64 -13.54
N LYS A 4 -11.99 -11.79 -12.53
CA LYS A 4 -12.63 -10.46 -12.65
C LYS A 4 -11.93 -9.51 -13.63
N LEU A 5 -10.60 -9.56 -13.71
CA LEU A 5 -9.77 -8.74 -14.61
C LEU A 5 -9.00 -9.59 -15.63
N SER A 6 -9.57 -10.73 -16.06
CA SER A 6 -8.89 -11.69 -16.92
C SER A 6 -8.58 -11.17 -18.33
N HIS A 7 -9.25 -10.11 -18.77
CA HIS A 7 -9.03 -9.44 -20.05
C HIS A 7 -7.86 -8.46 -20.04
N LEU A 8 -7.32 -8.13 -18.87
CA LEU A 8 -6.17 -7.25 -18.70
C LEU A 8 -4.87 -8.06 -18.50
N ASP A 9 -3.75 -7.47 -18.90
CA ASP A 9 -2.43 -8.03 -18.63
C ASP A 9 -2.06 -7.85 -17.16
N LYS A 10 -2.19 -8.92 -16.39
CA LYS A 10 -1.94 -8.92 -14.93
C LYS A 10 -0.50 -8.61 -14.56
N SER A 11 0.47 -8.89 -15.44
CA SER A 11 1.88 -8.57 -15.19
C SER A 11 2.16 -7.07 -15.15
N LYS A 12 1.20 -6.27 -15.65
CA LYS A 12 1.26 -4.81 -15.70
C LYS A 12 0.22 -4.14 -14.81
N LEU A 13 -0.55 -4.90 -14.03
CA LEU A 13 -1.64 -4.38 -13.23
C LEU A 13 -1.21 -4.23 -11.77
N ASN A 14 -1.24 -3.00 -11.24
CA ASN A 14 -0.70 -2.65 -9.94
C ASN A 14 -1.73 -1.88 -9.11
N PHE A 15 -1.95 -2.28 -7.86
CA PHE A 15 -2.64 -1.43 -6.89
C PHE A 15 -1.66 -0.38 -6.35
N VAL A 16 -2.03 0.88 -6.40
CA VAL A 16 -1.18 1.97 -5.92
C VAL A 16 -1.55 2.28 -4.47
N ILE A 17 -0.73 1.87 -3.53
CA ILE A 17 -0.90 2.24 -2.11
C ILE A 17 -0.13 3.52 -1.79
N TRP A 18 -0.51 4.20 -0.72
CA TRP A 18 0.19 5.33 -0.18
C TRP A 18 0.53 5.12 1.30
N THR A 19 1.73 5.51 1.71
CA THR A 19 2.15 5.44 3.10
C THR A 19 3.16 6.52 3.45
N THR A 20 3.13 7.01 4.69
CA THR A 20 4.17 7.86 5.28
C THR A 20 5.18 7.04 6.09
N THR A 21 4.87 5.76 6.36
CA THR A 21 5.63 4.90 7.28
C THR A 21 6.14 3.66 6.55
N ILE A 22 7.26 3.81 5.85
CA ILE A 22 7.80 2.80 4.92
C ILE A 22 8.19 1.51 5.65
N TRP A 23 8.76 1.61 6.86
CA TRP A 23 9.20 0.45 7.63
C TRP A 23 8.07 -0.50 8.06
N THR A 24 6.81 -0.10 7.97
CA THR A 24 5.67 -1.00 8.25
C THR A 24 5.31 -1.91 7.08
N LEU A 25 5.80 -1.62 5.87
CA LEU A 25 5.49 -2.40 4.66
C LEU A 25 5.79 -3.90 4.80
N PRO A 26 6.87 -4.36 5.45
CA PRO A 26 7.06 -5.78 5.68
C PRO A 26 5.92 -6.46 6.44
N GLY A 27 5.21 -5.72 7.29
CA GLY A 27 4.03 -6.20 8.04
C GLY A 27 2.72 -6.19 7.25
N ASN A 28 2.72 -5.75 5.99
CA ASN A 28 1.52 -5.72 5.15
C ASN A 28 0.89 -7.11 5.01
N LEU A 29 -0.42 -7.20 5.23
CA LEU A 29 -1.22 -8.39 4.96
C LEU A 29 -2.37 -8.11 3.99
N ALA A 30 -2.79 -6.83 3.89
CA ALA A 30 -3.93 -6.47 3.06
C ALA A 30 -3.77 -5.08 2.45
N ILE A 31 -4.63 -4.80 1.48
CA ILE A 31 -4.89 -3.48 0.93
C ILE A 31 -6.38 -3.21 1.14
N ALA A 32 -6.71 -2.18 1.93
CA ALA A 32 -8.08 -1.81 2.21
C ALA A 32 -8.61 -0.81 1.17
N LEU A 33 -9.83 -1.06 0.71
CA LEU A 33 -10.60 -0.23 -0.21
C LEU A 33 -11.92 0.17 0.43
N HIS A 34 -12.46 1.33 0.08
CA HIS A 34 -13.82 1.69 0.47
C HIS A 34 -14.83 0.91 -0.39
N PRO A 35 -15.85 0.25 0.19
CA PRO A 35 -16.72 -0.67 -0.55
C PRO A 35 -17.51 0.00 -1.69
N SER A 36 -18.00 1.21 -1.51
CA SER A 36 -18.89 1.91 -2.43
C SER A 36 -18.24 3.05 -3.22
N GLU A 37 -16.96 3.35 -2.98
CA GLU A 37 -16.25 4.34 -3.78
C GLU A 37 -15.80 3.76 -5.12
N SER A 38 -15.66 4.61 -6.13
CA SER A 38 -15.21 4.22 -7.48
C SER A 38 -13.69 4.16 -7.57
N TYR A 39 -13.19 3.08 -8.12
CA TYR A 39 -11.77 2.83 -8.39
C TYR A 39 -11.57 2.70 -9.89
N ALA A 40 -10.58 3.42 -10.40
CA ALA A 40 -10.20 3.41 -11.81
C ALA A 40 -9.03 2.47 -12.07
N VAL A 41 -9.09 1.74 -13.18
CA VAL A 41 -7.92 1.12 -13.81
C VAL A 41 -7.36 2.14 -14.79
N VAL A 42 -6.21 2.69 -14.48
CA VAL A 42 -5.56 3.77 -15.22
C VAL A 42 -4.36 3.23 -15.97
N LYS A 43 -4.36 3.34 -17.28
CA LYS A 43 -3.25 2.90 -18.13
C LYS A 43 -2.34 4.06 -18.46
N ASN A 44 -1.05 3.90 -18.18
CA ASN A 44 0.00 4.79 -18.64
C ASN A 44 0.33 4.48 -20.11
N ASN A 45 0.04 5.40 -21.02
CA ASN A 45 0.27 5.20 -22.46
C ASN A 45 1.77 5.16 -22.83
N GLY A 46 2.64 5.71 -21.96
CA GLY A 46 4.08 5.73 -22.21
C GLY A 46 4.77 4.37 -22.06
N ASN A 47 4.29 3.50 -21.13
CA ASN A 47 4.91 2.20 -20.86
C ASN A 47 3.93 1.03 -20.82
N GLY A 48 2.62 1.30 -20.88
CA GLY A 48 1.57 0.30 -20.85
C GLY A 48 1.29 -0.31 -19.47
N GLU A 49 1.91 0.20 -18.39
CA GLU A 49 1.58 -0.17 -17.02
C GLU A 49 0.16 0.30 -16.65
N MET A 50 -0.52 -0.47 -15.83
CA MET A 50 -1.87 -0.15 -15.36
C MET A 50 -1.87 -0.02 -13.83
N TYR A 51 -2.55 1.03 -13.36
CA TYR A 51 -2.61 1.41 -11.95
C TYR A 51 -4.06 1.41 -11.47
N ILE A 52 -4.33 0.75 -10.34
CA ILE A 52 -5.65 0.78 -9.68
C ILE A 52 -5.56 1.71 -8.48
N MET A 53 -6.43 2.72 -8.46
CA MET A 53 -6.56 3.72 -7.41
C MET A 53 -7.98 4.29 -7.39
N ALA A 54 -8.33 5.02 -6.35
CA ALA A 54 -9.63 5.72 -6.32
C ALA A 54 -9.74 6.68 -7.51
N GLU A 55 -10.87 6.63 -8.23
CA GLU A 55 -11.12 7.46 -9.41
C GLU A 55 -10.99 8.95 -9.10
N ALA A 56 -11.52 9.38 -7.95
CA ALA A 56 -11.46 10.77 -7.49
C ALA A 56 -10.04 11.30 -7.24
N LEU A 57 -9.05 10.41 -7.05
CA LEU A 57 -7.67 10.77 -6.76
C LEU A 57 -6.72 10.57 -7.95
N THR A 58 -7.24 10.08 -9.09
CA THR A 58 -6.43 9.72 -10.26
C THR A 58 -5.56 10.86 -10.75
N ASP A 59 -6.14 12.02 -11.03
CA ASP A 59 -5.40 13.17 -11.58
C ASP A 59 -4.27 13.62 -10.64
N LYS A 60 -4.55 13.63 -9.33
CA LYS A 60 -3.56 14.00 -8.32
C LYS A 60 -2.41 13.00 -8.27
N VAL A 61 -2.72 11.70 -8.23
CA VAL A 61 -1.70 10.63 -8.14
C VAL A 61 -0.85 10.60 -9.40
N MET A 62 -1.47 10.67 -10.58
CA MET A 62 -0.76 10.68 -11.85
C MET A 62 0.10 11.94 -12.01
N GLY A 63 -0.38 13.10 -11.51
CA GLY A 63 0.38 14.34 -11.44
C GLY A 63 1.64 14.23 -10.57
N VAL A 64 1.53 13.64 -9.37
CA VAL A 64 2.68 13.38 -8.47
C VAL A 64 3.66 12.40 -9.12
N ALA A 65 3.16 11.40 -9.84
CA ALA A 65 3.97 10.45 -10.59
C ALA A 65 4.64 11.04 -11.85
N GLY A 66 4.29 12.27 -12.25
CA GLY A 66 4.80 12.92 -13.47
C GLY A 66 4.28 12.28 -14.75
N ILE A 67 3.15 11.57 -14.69
CA ILE A 67 2.52 10.88 -15.81
C ILE A 67 1.36 11.73 -16.33
N SER A 68 1.53 12.32 -17.50
CA SER A 68 0.52 13.19 -18.14
C SER A 68 -0.25 12.51 -19.26
N ASP A 69 0.29 11.41 -19.83
CA ASP A 69 -0.32 10.67 -20.92
C ASP A 69 -0.86 9.34 -20.38
N TYR A 70 -2.11 9.35 -19.95
CA TYR A 70 -2.81 8.17 -19.41
C TYR A 70 -4.28 8.18 -19.83
N GLU A 71 -4.91 7.02 -19.72
CA GLU A 71 -6.33 6.83 -19.95
C GLU A 71 -6.97 6.00 -18.84
N ILE A 72 -8.21 6.27 -18.47
CA ILE A 72 -9.02 5.39 -17.62
C ILE A 72 -9.61 4.32 -18.52
N VAL A 73 -9.20 3.07 -18.29
CA VAL A 73 -9.64 1.91 -19.10
C VAL A 73 -11.02 1.44 -18.64
N GLU A 74 -11.21 1.33 -17.32
CA GLU A 74 -12.47 0.92 -16.70
C GLU A 74 -12.54 1.39 -15.27
N THR A 75 -13.76 1.40 -14.69
CA THR A 75 -14.00 1.73 -13.29
C THR A 75 -14.88 0.70 -12.62
N HIS A 76 -14.67 0.47 -11.34
CA HIS A 76 -15.43 -0.45 -10.52
C HIS A 76 -15.60 0.10 -9.09
N GLU A 77 -16.67 -0.26 -8.42
CA GLU A 77 -16.77 -0.05 -6.97
C GLU A 77 -15.72 -0.88 -6.22
N GLY A 78 -15.24 -0.38 -5.07
CA GLY A 78 -14.25 -1.10 -4.27
C GLY A 78 -14.65 -2.52 -3.90
N ALA A 79 -15.95 -2.78 -3.69
CA ALA A 79 -16.49 -4.12 -3.46
C ALA A 79 -16.18 -5.12 -4.59
N PHE A 80 -15.99 -4.66 -5.81
CA PHE A 80 -15.57 -5.51 -6.93
C PHE A 80 -14.22 -6.19 -6.67
N PHE A 81 -13.29 -5.53 -6.02
CA PHE A 81 -11.93 -6.04 -5.79
C PHE A 81 -11.81 -6.92 -4.54
N GLU A 82 -12.87 -7.04 -3.75
CA GLU A 82 -12.82 -7.82 -2.50
C GLU A 82 -12.33 -9.25 -2.72
N ASN A 83 -11.41 -9.70 -1.84
CA ASN A 83 -10.75 -11.00 -1.85
C ASN A 83 -9.81 -11.27 -3.04
N MET A 84 -9.53 -10.30 -3.90
CA MET A 84 -8.42 -10.42 -4.83
C MET A 84 -7.10 -10.45 -4.07
N LEU A 85 -6.05 -10.97 -4.71
CA LEU A 85 -4.69 -11.02 -4.18
C LEU A 85 -3.78 -10.19 -5.08
N ALA A 86 -2.95 -9.35 -4.46
CA ALA A 86 -1.87 -8.63 -5.10
C ALA A 86 -0.53 -9.16 -4.58
N ASP A 87 0.47 -9.28 -5.44
CA ASP A 87 1.81 -9.65 -5.01
C ASP A 87 2.44 -8.52 -4.20
N HIS A 88 3.12 -8.88 -3.11
CA HIS A 88 3.83 -7.90 -2.30
C HIS A 88 5.07 -7.41 -3.06
N PRO A 89 5.39 -6.09 -3.08
CA PRO A 89 6.40 -5.53 -3.98
C PRO A 89 7.84 -6.04 -3.77
N PHE A 90 8.17 -6.60 -2.62
CA PHE A 90 9.54 -7.06 -2.32
C PHE A 90 9.64 -8.27 -1.39
N LEU A 91 8.54 -8.83 -0.91
CA LEU A 91 8.52 -10.06 -0.12
C LEU A 91 7.73 -11.15 -0.86
N PRO A 92 8.11 -12.43 -0.73
CA PRO A 92 7.44 -13.55 -1.41
C PRO A 92 6.11 -13.92 -0.74
N LYS A 93 5.19 -12.98 -0.71
CA LYS A 93 3.84 -13.11 -0.14
C LYS A 93 2.84 -12.28 -0.92
N THR A 94 1.57 -12.50 -0.66
CA THR A 94 0.47 -11.73 -1.25
C THR A 94 -0.21 -10.84 -0.22
N SER A 95 -0.81 -9.74 -0.69
CA SER A 95 -1.67 -8.83 0.03
C SER A 95 -3.11 -9.06 -0.42
N ARG A 96 -4.03 -9.32 0.51
CA ARG A 96 -5.45 -9.51 0.19
C ARG A 96 -6.17 -8.19 0.10
N LEU A 97 -6.99 -8.00 -0.93
CA LEU A 97 -7.89 -6.85 -1.03
C LEU A 97 -9.05 -7.02 -0.07
N VAL A 98 -9.25 -6.05 0.81
CA VAL A 98 -10.27 -6.06 1.87
C VAL A 98 -11.07 -4.77 1.83
N LEU A 99 -12.27 -4.77 2.41
CA LEU A 99 -13.14 -3.61 2.45
C LEU A 99 -13.10 -2.95 3.83
N ALA A 100 -13.06 -1.62 3.85
CA ALA A 100 -13.07 -0.85 5.09
C ALA A 100 -13.68 0.55 4.89
N ASP A 101 -14.67 0.88 5.70
CA ASP A 101 -15.40 2.16 5.61
C ASP A 101 -14.57 3.37 6.07
N TYR A 102 -13.42 3.14 6.75
CA TYR A 102 -12.50 4.22 7.16
C TYR A 102 -11.64 4.75 6.01
N VAL A 103 -11.60 4.07 4.87
CA VAL A 103 -10.84 4.55 3.71
C VAL A 103 -11.53 5.79 3.15
N THR A 104 -10.80 6.90 3.06
CA THR A 104 -11.32 8.18 2.57
C THR A 104 -10.73 8.56 1.21
N MET A 105 -11.39 9.50 0.54
CA MET A 105 -10.96 10.03 -0.76
C MET A 105 -10.30 11.41 -0.64
N ASP A 106 -9.88 11.79 0.57
CA ASP A 106 -9.30 13.12 0.84
C ASP A 106 -7.81 13.20 0.49
N SER A 107 -7.10 12.07 0.62
CA SER A 107 -5.66 12.01 0.42
C SER A 107 -5.20 10.60 0.01
N GLY A 108 -3.93 10.50 -0.39
CA GLY A 108 -3.33 9.24 -0.80
C GLY A 108 -3.86 8.77 -2.16
N THR A 109 -4.20 7.49 -2.23
CA THR A 109 -4.61 6.81 -3.46
C THR A 109 -5.98 6.12 -3.36
N GLY A 110 -6.61 6.12 -2.16
CA GLY A 110 -7.80 5.33 -1.89
C GLY A 110 -7.53 3.83 -1.67
N CYS A 111 -6.27 3.39 -1.80
CA CYS A 111 -5.82 2.03 -1.51
C CYS A 111 -4.91 2.09 -0.27
N VAL A 112 -5.40 1.62 0.87
CA VAL A 112 -4.70 1.76 2.15
C VAL A 112 -3.90 0.50 2.46
N HIS A 113 -2.58 0.67 2.60
CA HIS A 113 -1.69 -0.32 3.18
C HIS A 113 -2.18 -0.73 4.56
N THR A 114 -2.40 -2.02 4.78
CA THR A 114 -2.98 -2.55 6.01
C THR A 114 -2.04 -3.55 6.67
N ALA A 115 -1.56 -3.21 7.87
CA ALA A 115 -0.62 -4.00 8.67
C ALA A 115 -1.11 -4.12 10.11
N PRO A 116 -1.71 -5.26 10.52
CA PRO A 116 -2.45 -5.40 11.77
C PRO A 116 -1.64 -5.21 13.05
N GLY A 117 -0.32 -5.31 12.97
CA GLY A 117 0.57 -5.05 14.10
C GLY A 117 0.84 -3.58 14.39
N PHE A 118 0.40 -2.65 13.50
CA PHE A 118 0.80 -1.24 13.57
C PHE A 118 -0.36 -0.26 13.59
N GLY A 119 -1.60 -0.71 13.45
CA GLY A 119 -2.79 0.14 13.47
C GLY A 119 -4.00 -0.56 14.08
N ALA A 120 -4.79 0.18 14.88
CA ALA A 120 -6.00 -0.36 15.50
C ALA A 120 -7.07 -0.72 14.44
N ASP A 121 -7.25 0.13 13.44
CA ASP A 121 -8.20 -0.11 12.35
C ASP A 121 -7.73 -1.26 11.47
N ASP A 122 -6.43 -1.35 11.20
CA ASP A 122 -5.79 -2.45 10.47
C ASP A 122 -6.01 -3.78 11.18
N TYR A 123 -5.80 -3.79 12.51
CA TYR A 123 -6.05 -4.97 13.35
C TYR A 123 -7.50 -5.42 13.27
N GLN A 124 -8.46 -4.52 13.45
CA GLN A 124 -9.89 -4.87 13.42
C GLN A 124 -10.32 -5.36 12.03
N THR A 125 -9.80 -4.74 10.98
CA THR A 125 -10.07 -5.16 9.60
C THR A 125 -9.49 -6.54 9.33
N CYS A 126 -8.21 -6.78 9.63
CA CYS A 126 -7.59 -8.10 9.44
C CYS A 126 -8.29 -9.19 10.25
N LYS A 127 -8.68 -8.90 11.50
CA LYS A 127 -9.44 -9.81 12.35
C LYS A 127 -10.80 -10.18 11.74
N ARG A 128 -11.54 -9.21 11.18
CA ARG A 128 -12.81 -9.45 10.48
C ARG A 128 -12.66 -10.40 9.29
N TYR A 129 -11.52 -10.35 8.59
CA TYR A 129 -11.20 -11.23 7.47
C TYR A 129 -10.49 -12.52 7.87
N GLY A 130 -10.36 -12.81 9.18
CA GLY A 130 -9.75 -14.04 9.70
C GLY A 130 -8.24 -14.13 9.41
N MET A 131 -7.56 -13.00 9.31
CA MET A 131 -6.11 -12.95 9.12
C MET A 131 -5.39 -12.99 10.46
N ASP A 132 -4.24 -13.68 10.50
CA ASP A 132 -3.38 -13.71 11.67
C ASP A 132 -2.73 -12.34 11.91
N MET A 133 -2.50 -12.01 13.20
CA MET A 133 -1.74 -10.81 13.57
C MET A 133 -0.25 -11.07 13.38
N VAL A 134 0.41 -10.21 12.63
CA VAL A 134 1.85 -10.23 12.41
C VAL A 134 2.45 -8.92 12.90
N VAL A 135 3.45 -9.02 13.78
CA VAL A 135 4.27 -7.90 14.26
C VAL A 135 5.73 -8.18 13.88
N PRO A 136 6.20 -7.70 12.71
CA PRO A 136 7.55 -8.01 12.23
C PRO A 136 8.63 -7.12 12.86
N VAL A 137 8.43 -6.67 14.10
CA VAL A 137 9.36 -5.82 14.86
C VAL A 137 9.48 -6.38 16.28
N ASP A 138 10.70 -6.49 16.79
CA ASP A 138 10.97 -6.94 18.14
C ASP A 138 10.89 -5.82 19.19
N ASP A 139 11.09 -6.17 20.48
CA ASP A 139 11.06 -5.24 21.61
C ASP A 139 12.19 -4.19 21.58
N GLN A 140 13.18 -4.35 20.71
CA GLN A 140 14.28 -3.40 20.50
C GLN A 140 14.06 -2.48 19.31
N GLY A 141 12.89 -2.55 18.66
CA GLY A 141 12.57 -1.77 17.46
C GLY A 141 13.33 -2.25 16.21
N ARG A 142 13.66 -3.55 16.14
CA ARG A 142 14.33 -4.15 14.99
C ARG A 142 13.39 -5.06 14.23
N HIS A 143 13.56 -5.08 12.93
CA HIS A 143 12.85 -6.05 12.10
C HIS A 143 13.21 -7.48 12.49
N THR A 144 12.19 -8.33 12.63
CA THR A 144 12.35 -9.78 12.79
C THR A 144 12.62 -10.45 11.44
N ASP A 145 12.90 -11.77 11.45
CA ASP A 145 13.12 -12.58 10.24
C ASP A 145 11.94 -12.51 9.25
N TYR A 146 10.74 -12.15 9.73
CA TYR A 146 9.56 -11.95 8.89
C TYR A 146 9.75 -10.85 7.84
N ALA A 147 10.59 -9.86 8.12
CA ALA A 147 10.92 -8.78 7.18
C ALA A 147 11.96 -9.19 6.11
N GLY A 148 12.38 -10.47 6.07
CA GLY A 148 13.31 -10.98 5.08
C GLY A 148 14.67 -10.28 5.15
N LYS A 149 15.14 -9.71 4.05
CA LYS A 149 16.48 -9.07 3.97
C LYS A 149 16.68 -7.86 4.89
N TYR A 150 15.60 -7.33 5.48
CA TYR A 150 15.68 -6.22 6.44
C TYR A 150 15.77 -6.68 7.89
N ALA A 151 15.74 -8.01 8.15
CA ALA A 151 15.85 -8.57 9.48
C ALA A 151 17.08 -8.05 10.25
N GLY A 152 16.87 -7.71 11.52
CA GLY A 152 17.89 -7.13 12.42
C GLY A 152 18.12 -5.63 12.25
N MET A 153 17.63 -4.98 11.20
CA MET A 153 17.74 -3.53 11.04
C MET A 153 16.81 -2.81 12.01
N VAL A 154 17.25 -1.69 12.57
CA VAL A 154 16.37 -0.75 13.29
C VAL A 154 15.35 -0.17 12.29
N VAL A 155 14.09 -0.06 12.71
CA VAL A 155 12.99 0.30 11.79
C VAL A 155 13.21 1.63 11.08
N GLU A 156 13.67 2.66 11.77
CA GLU A 156 13.96 3.96 11.16
C GLU A 156 15.11 3.88 10.13
N GLU A 157 16.14 3.08 10.43
CA GLU A 157 17.28 2.89 9.54
C GLU A 157 16.91 2.09 8.28
N SER A 158 15.84 1.29 8.33
CA SER A 158 15.36 0.51 7.20
C SER A 158 14.64 1.35 6.15
N ASN A 159 14.06 2.52 6.51
CA ASN A 159 13.31 3.37 5.59
C ASN A 159 14.07 3.71 4.29
N PRO A 160 15.28 4.28 4.34
CA PRO A 160 16.01 4.62 3.12
C PRO A 160 16.42 3.37 2.32
N VAL A 161 16.63 2.23 2.98
CA VAL A 161 17.00 0.98 2.31
C VAL A 161 15.80 0.42 1.55
N ILE A 162 14.64 0.32 2.20
CA ILE A 162 13.38 -0.14 1.57
C ILE A 162 13.02 0.76 0.40
N LEU A 163 13.09 2.09 0.58
CA LEU A 163 12.78 3.05 -0.47
C LEU A 163 13.69 2.89 -1.70
N LYS A 164 15.00 2.70 -1.46
CA LYS A 164 15.97 2.44 -2.53
C LYS A 164 15.63 1.16 -3.27
N ASP A 165 15.35 0.07 -2.55
CA ASP A 165 15.02 -1.22 -3.14
C ASP A 165 13.73 -1.16 -3.97
N MET A 166 12.71 -0.46 -3.48
CA MET A 166 11.46 -0.24 -4.23
C MET A 166 11.69 0.58 -5.50
N LYS A 167 12.58 1.56 -5.46
CA LYS A 167 12.95 2.35 -6.64
C LYS A 167 13.70 1.50 -7.67
N GLU A 168 14.65 0.68 -7.24
CA GLU A 168 15.44 -0.19 -8.10
C GLU A 168 14.60 -1.31 -8.72
N SER A 169 13.61 -1.83 -8.00
CA SER A 169 12.68 -2.86 -8.50
C SER A 169 11.55 -2.32 -9.36
N GLY A 170 11.36 -0.99 -9.43
CA GLY A 170 10.21 -0.38 -10.12
C GLY A 170 8.91 -0.41 -9.32
N ALA A 171 8.94 -0.84 -8.07
CA ALA A 171 7.75 -0.89 -7.20
C ALA A 171 7.36 0.46 -6.61
N LEU A 172 8.23 1.48 -6.71
CA LEU A 172 7.95 2.84 -6.28
C LEU A 172 7.43 3.66 -7.47
N LEU A 173 6.14 4.02 -7.44
CA LEU A 173 5.55 4.87 -8.47
C LEU A 173 6.04 6.31 -8.35
N ALA A 174 5.97 6.89 -7.13
CA ALA A 174 6.44 8.24 -6.84
C ALA A 174 6.74 8.41 -5.34
N SER A 175 7.45 9.47 -5.00
CA SER A 175 7.66 9.91 -3.61
C SER A 175 7.60 11.44 -3.55
N GLU A 176 6.99 11.96 -2.49
CA GLU A 176 6.94 13.38 -2.20
C GLU A 176 7.29 13.64 -0.74
N GLU A 177 7.85 14.82 -0.46
CA GLU A 177 8.06 15.25 0.92
C GLU A 177 6.79 15.90 1.45
N ILE A 178 6.32 15.42 2.60
CA ILE A 178 5.16 15.98 3.27
C ILE A 178 5.51 16.39 4.70
N VAL A 179 4.83 17.42 5.18
CA VAL A 179 4.91 17.84 6.59
C VAL A 179 3.64 17.37 7.29
N HIS A 180 3.81 16.51 8.26
CA HIS A 180 2.69 16.01 9.07
C HIS A 180 3.06 15.90 10.55
N SER A 181 2.04 15.81 11.42
CA SER A 181 2.25 15.54 12.83
C SER A 181 2.72 14.11 13.05
N TYR A 182 3.80 13.94 13.79
CA TYR A 182 4.30 12.62 14.17
C TYR A 182 4.32 12.47 15.69
N PRO A 183 3.85 11.35 16.26
CA PRO A 183 3.85 11.14 17.68
C PRO A 183 5.28 11.01 18.22
N HIS A 184 5.54 11.72 19.33
CA HIS A 184 6.81 11.67 20.01
C HIS A 184 6.61 11.33 21.48
N CYS A 185 7.54 10.58 22.05
CA CYS A 185 7.56 10.31 23.47
C CYS A 185 7.58 11.62 24.26
N TRP A 186 6.63 11.80 25.17
CA TRP A 186 6.54 13.02 25.98
C TRP A 186 7.77 13.25 26.86
N ARG A 187 8.51 12.20 27.23
CA ARG A 187 9.67 12.24 28.12
C ARG A 187 10.97 12.48 27.36
N CYS A 188 11.33 11.63 26.40
CA CYS A 188 12.63 11.69 25.69
C CYS A 188 12.56 12.44 24.36
N LYS A 189 11.35 12.83 23.89
CA LYS A 189 11.10 13.57 22.65
C LYS A 189 11.49 12.81 21.35
N HIS A 190 11.85 11.54 21.44
CA HIS A 190 12.08 10.71 20.26
C HIS A 190 10.75 10.29 19.63
N PRO A 191 10.73 10.05 18.31
CA PRO A 191 9.58 9.46 17.61
C PRO A 191 9.13 8.14 18.26
N ILE A 192 7.84 7.85 18.18
CA ILE A 192 7.26 6.61 18.71
C ILE A 192 6.75 5.77 17.55
#